data_a8163074397b050c1a1b7d277dce2eee
#
_entry.id   a8163074397b050c1a1b7d277dce2eee
#
_cell.length_a   1.000
_cell.length_b   1.000
_cell.length_c   1.000
_cell.angle_alpha   90.00
_cell.angle_beta   90.00
_cell.angle_gamma   90.00
#
_symmetry.space_group_name_H-M   'P 1'
#
loop_
_entity.id
_entity.type
_entity.pdbx_description
1 polymer ?
#
loop_
_entity_poly.entity_id
_entity_poly.type
_entity_poly.pdbx_seq_one_letter_code
_entity_poly.pdbx_strand_id
1 'polypeptide(L)'
;ISQATLECADGMLCGDAVSVIYEGQLDSTDTGAVRVLKVVDDYHDTSEVKEGTTRGQVQNLTANSITIRSKGGKTVTFPITGTEQYYQGGIKAGNWVYLHYKGDFGPASADDPNVLDGSQMKIYSVSDIDPLNVPAPTPTPAPQEGVEIKPENKLRAVIQNIQTNILQVSPENTTNILNLDMSAIPCYFSGGIESGAHVNVIYTGDFNGTTLDGLTILGITGDIPENLSERNTGFTISGEITASTANTITLLTSDGVRITCNTESASNESTGGLLTGSSVKVTFNPADSRQTNIYTALKIEDL
;
A
#
# COMPACT_ATOMS: atom_id res chain seq x y z
N ILE A 1 -11.97 5.72 26.83
CA ILE A 1 -12.23 6.93 25.99
C ILE A 1 -13.75 7.20 25.82
N SER A 2 -14.61 6.22 26.03
CA SER A 2 -16.07 6.34 25.74
C SER A 2 -16.82 7.49 26.47
N GLN A 3 -16.22 8.08 27.50
CA GLN A 3 -16.78 9.23 28.25
C GLN A 3 -15.89 10.47 28.21
N ALA A 4 -14.79 10.45 27.46
CA ALA A 4 -13.89 11.58 27.32
C ALA A 4 -14.44 12.61 26.35
N THR A 5 -14.25 13.88 26.66
CA THR A 5 -14.51 14.97 25.70
C THR A 5 -13.47 14.93 24.59
N LEU A 6 -13.91 14.95 23.35
CA LEU A 6 -13.03 15.00 22.19
C LEU A 6 -13.09 16.42 21.60
N GLU A 7 -11.95 17.11 21.62
CA GLU A 7 -11.76 18.41 20.95
C GLU A 7 -10.76 18.23 19.81
N CYS A 8 -11.22 17.64 18.75
CA CYS A 8 -10.45 17.39 17.53
C CYS A 8 -11.19 18.13 16.39
N ALA A 9 -10.66 19.25 15.94
CA ALA A 9 -11.32 20.14 15.00
C ALA A 9 -11.56 19.49 13.63
N ASP A 10 -10.64 18.65 13.20
CA ASP A 10 -10.63 17.92 11.92
C ASP A 10 -10.86 16.41 12.06
N GLY A 11 -11.15 15.96 13.28
CA GLY A 11 -11.30 14.55 13.62
C GLY A 11 -10.00 13.94 14.05
N MET A 12 -10.05 12.74 14.63
CA MET A 12 -8.89 11.99 15.09
C MET A 12 -8.49 10.97 14.03
N LEU A 13 -7.32 11.16 13.46
CA LEU A 13 -6.77 10.29 12.42
C LEU A 13 -5.59 9.50 12.97
N CYS A 14 -5.30 8.37 12.34
CA CYS A 14 -4.11 7.58 12.71
C CYS A 14 -2.85 8.37 12.30
N GLY A 15 -1.99 8.66 13.27
CA GLY A 15 -0.79 9.48 13.07
C GLY A 15 -0.88 10.88 13.71
N ASP A 16 -2.08 11.31 14.15
CA ASP A 16 -2.23 12.59 14.84
C ASP A 16 -1.53 12.55 16.20
N ALA A 17 -0.79 13.62 16.48
CA ALA A 17 -0.33 13.91 17.83
C ALA A 17 -1.50 14.47 18.63
N VAL A 18 -1.85 13.84 19.74
CA VAL A 18 -2.95 14.29 20.59
C VAL A 18 -2.47 14.48 22.03
N SER A 19 -2.99 15.50 22.69
CA SER A 19 -2.85 15.66 24.14
C SER A 19 -3.97 14.93 24.85
N VAL A 20 -3.62 14.01 25.72
CA VAL A 20 -4.58 13.26 26.54
C VAL A 20 -4.56 13.80 27.97
N ILE A 21 -5.68 14.39 28.38
CA ILE A 21 -5.89 14.83 29.78
C ILE A 21 -6.57 13.69 30.51
N TYR A 22 -5.94 13.23 31.60
CA TYR A 22 -6.44 12.10 32.34
C TYR A 22 -6.30 12.30 33.85
N GLU A 23 -7.07 11.54 34.60
CA GLU A 23 -7.02 11.42 36.05
C GLU A 23 -6.50 10.02 36.43
N GLY A 24 -5.60 9.95 37.39
CA GLY A 24 -4.96 8.72 37.82
C GLY A 24 -3.46 8.74 37.56
N GLN A 25 -2.82 7.62 37.84
CA GLN A 25 -1.39 7.46 37.61
C GLN A 25 -1.17 6.59 36.37
N LEU A 26 -0.49 7.14 35.38
CA LEU A 26 -0.11 6.39 34.18
C LEU A 26 1.13 5.55 34.48
N ASP A 27 0.98 4.25 34.42
CA ASP A 27 2.09 3.31 34.38
C ASP A 27 2.38 2.96 32.94
N SER A 28 3.64 2.86 32.57
CA SER A 28 4.08 2.60 31.17
C SER A 28 3.51 1.32 30.56
N THR A 29 3.00 0.42 31.38
CA THR A 29 2.50 -0.88 30.95
C THR A 29 1.00 -1.08 31.16
N ASP A 30 0.34 -0.25 31.95
CA ASP A 30 -1.09 -0.38 32.27
C ASP A 30 -1.83 0.96 32.19
N THR A 31 -2.71 1.06 31.19
CA THR A 31 -3.61 2.22 31.03
C THR A 31 -4.96 2.03 31.71
N GLY A 32 -5.20 0.88 32.35
CA GLY A 32 -6.48 0.55 33.01
C GLY A 32 -6.75 1.37 34.26
N ALA A 33 -5.70 1.91 34.90
CA ALA A 33 -5.80 2.75 36.09
C ALA A 33 -6.04 4.23 35.84
N VAL A 34 -6.10 4.64 34.58
CA VAL A 34 -6.31 6.04 34.22
C VAL A 34 -7.70 6.27 33.64
N ARG A 35 -8.34 7.36 34.04
CA ARG A 35 -9.58 7.85 33.49
C ARG A 35 -9.27 8.99 32.53
N VAL A 36 -9.48 8.78 31.23
CA VAL A 36 -9.32 9.83 30.24
C VAL A 36 -10.50 10.81 30.37
N LEU A 37 -10.19 12.08 30.58
CA LEU A 37 -11.14 13.16 30.72
C LEU A 37 -11.37 13.88 29.39
N LYS A 38 -10.29 14.14 28.65
CA LYS A 38 -10.32 14.89 27.42
C LYS A 38 -9.19 14.44 26.49
N VAL A 39 -9.47 14.42 25.22
CA VAL A 39 -8.47 14.27 24.17
C VAL A 39 -8.56 15.52 23.30
N VAL A 40 -7.44 16.21 23.15
CA VAL A 40 -7.32 17.43 22.35
C VAL A 40 -6.35 17.13 21.23
N ASP A 41 -6.76 17.40 20.02
CA ASP A 41 -5.84 17.56 18.91
C ASP A 41 -5.22 18.95 19.03
N ASP A 42 -4.09 19.02 19.71
CA ASP A 42 -3.43 20.29 20.06
C ASP A 42 -2.70 20.94 18.88
N TYR A 43 -2.68 20.28 17.72
CA TYR A 43 -1.64 20.61 16.77
C TYR A 43 -2.16 21.23 15.49
N HIS A 44 -2.43 22.52 15.55
CA HIS A 44 -2.33 23.40 14.40
C HIS A 44 -0.89 23.98 14.30
N ASP A 45 0.12 23.13 14.18
CA ASP A 45 1.40 23.63 13.76
C ASP A 45 1.41 23.81 12.25
N THR A 46 1.16 25.04 11.84
CA THR A 46 1.22 25.47 10.44
C THR A 46 2.66 25.48 9.89
N SER A 47 3.66 25.12 10.69
CA SER A 47 5.07 25.19 10.32
C SER A 47 5.70 23.88 9.86
N GLU A 48 5.10 22.71 10.22
CA GLU A 48 5.59 21.42 9.78
C GLU A 48 4.55 20.67 8.95
N VAL A 49 4.89 20.39 7.70
CA VAL A 49 4.06 19.59 6.81
C VAL A 49 4.00 18.18 7.37
N LYS A 50 2.86 17.79 7.90
CA LYS A 50 2.66 16.46 8.52
C LYS A 50 2.84 15.36 7.48
N GLU A 51 3.60 14.34 7.84
CA GLU A 51 3.75 13.12 7.08
C GLU A 51 3.28 11.95 7.95
N GLY A 52 2.47 11.07 7.40
CA GLY A 52 1.90 9.99 8.18
C GLY A 52 1.16 8.95 7.34
N THR A 53 0.51 8.04 8.03
CA THR A 53 -0.33 7.02 7.42
C THR A 53 -1.75 7.14 7.93
N THR A 54 -2.70 7.25 7.02
CA THR A 54 -4.13 7.19 7.34
C THR A 54 -4.73 5.89 6.81
N ARG A 55 -5.87 5.48 7.36
CA ARG A 55 -6.59 4.29 6.90
C ARG A 55 -8.09 4.53 6.83
N GLY A 56 -8.72 3.84 5.90
CA GLY A 56 -10.17 3.87 5.79
C GLY A 56 -10.69 2.78 4.84
N GLN A 57 -12.00 2.65 4.85
CA GLN A 57 -12.67 1.75 3.91
C GLN A 57 -12.88 2.44 2.58
N VAL A 58 -12.47 1.81 1.50
CA VAL A 58 -12.70 2.29 0.14
C VAL A 58 -14.19 2.50 -0.10
N GLN A 59 -14.57 3.68 -0.51
CA GLN A 59 -15.91 4.00 -0.97
C GLN A 59 -15.95 4.08 -2.50
N ASN A 60 -14.91 4.69 -3.08
CA ASN A 60 -14.77 4.82 -4.51
C ASN A 60 -13.29 4.88 -4.90
N LEU A 61 -12.95 4.34 -6.05
CA LEU A 61 -11.63 4.43 -6.67
C LEU A 61 -11.81 4.80 -8.15
N THR A 62 -11.06 5.79 -8.58
CA THR A 62 -10.92 6.20 -9.99
C THR A 62 -9.45 6.26 -10.36
N ALA A 63 -9.13 6.55 -11.61
CA ALA A 63 -7.74 6.75 -12.03
C ALA A 63 -7.02 7.86 -11.26
N ASN A 64 -7.74 8.89 -10.83
CA ASN A 64 -7.16 10.12 -10.27
C ASN A 64 -7.42 10.30 -8.78
N SER A 65 -8.32 9.52 -8.19
CA SER A 65 -8.73 9.73 -6.80
C SER A 65 -9.17 8.46 -6.11
N ILE A 66 -8.96 8.43 -4.81
CA ILE A 66 -9.53 7.43 -3.92
C ILE A 66 -10.35 8.13 -2.83
N THR A 67 -11.57 7.66 -2.62
CA THR A 67 -12.43 8.10 -1.52
C THR A 67 -12.46 7.02 -0.47
N ILE A 68 -12.08 7.36 0.75
CA ILE A 68 -12.14 6.44 1.89
C ILE A 68 -13.04 6.97 2.99
N ARG A 69 -13.57 6.07 3.80
CA ARG A 69 -14.30 6.38 5.03
C ARG A 69 -13.54 5.85 6.23
N SER A 70 -13.17 6.74 7.13
CA SER A 70 -12.49 6.39 8.38
C SER A 70 -13.40 5.61 9.33
N LYS A 71 -12.81 4.96 10.34
CA LYS A 71 -13.56 4.28 11.40
C LYS A 71 -14.49 5.24 12.16
N GLY A 72 -14.12 6.52 12.28
CA GLY A 72 -14.93 7.57 12.91
C GLY A 72 -16.05 8.13 12.03
N GLY A 73 -16.23 7.58 10.80
CA GLY A 73 -17.29 7.98 9.88
C GLY A 73 -16.94 9.16 8.98
N LYS A 74 -15.76 9.76 9.12
CA LYS A 74 -15.29 10.82 8.23
C LYS A 74 -14.96 10.25 6.86
N THR A 75 -15.33 10.98 5.81
CA THR A 75 -15.07 10.64 4.42
C THR A 75 -14.08 11.63 3.82
N VAL A 76 -13.06 11.12 3.15
CA VAL A 76 -12.03 11.95 2.51
C VAL A 76 -11.77 11.43 1.11
N THR A 77 -11.61 12.34 0.17
CA THR A 77 -11.17 12.04 -1.19
C THR A 77 -9.75 12.57 -1.38
N PHE A 78 -8.84 11.68 -1.76
CA PHE A 78 -7.44 11.99 -2.00
C PHE A 78 -7.11 11.92 -3.48
N PRO A 79 -6.28 12.83 -3.99
CA PRO A 79 -5.68 12.69 -5.31
C PRO A 79 -4.62 11.58 -5.27
N ILE A 80 -4.67 10.66 -6.23
CA ILE A 80 -3.74 9.53 -6.33
C ILE A 80 -3.12 9.36 -7.72
N THR A 81 -3.19 10.39 -8.55
CA THR A 81 -2.53 10.39 -9.86
C THR A 81 -1.03 10.16 -9.70
N GLY A 82 -0.47 9.18 -10.40
CA GLY A 82 0.93 8.82 -10.30
C GLY A 82 1.35 8.18 -8.96
N THR A 83 0.40 7.89 -8.08
CA THR A 83 0.67 7.29 -6.77
C THR A 83 0.85 5.78 -6.91
N GLU A 84 1.88 5.25 -6.26
CA GLU A 84 2.08 3.81 -6.13
C GLU A 84 0.89 3.15 -5.43
N GLN A 85 0.40 2.05 -6.01
CA GLN A 85 -0.73 1.32 -5.46
C GLN A 85 -0.42 -0.17 -5.42
N TYR A 86 -0.60 -0.78 -4.25
CA TYR A 86 -0.37 -2.19 -4.02
C TYR A 86 -1.53 -2.81 -3.25
N TYR A 87 -2.18 -3.80 -3.83
CA TYR A 87 -3.31 -4.52 -3.26
C TYR A 87 -3.06 -6.03 -3.33
N GLN A 88 -2.74 -6.62 -2.19
CA GLN A 88 -2.47 -8.07 -2.10
C GLN A 88 -3.78 -8.88 -2.18
N GLY A 89 -4.81 -8.42 -1.51
CA GLY A 89 -6.13 -9.05 -1.48
C GLY A 89 -7.08 -8.54 -2.55
N GLY A 90 -6.58 -7.69 -3.45
CA GLY A 90 -7.42 -6.99 -4.42
C GLY A 90 -8.13 -5.78 -3.82
N ILE A 91 -8.88 -5.06 -4.65
CA ILE A 91 -9.57 -3.84 -4.23
C ILE A 91 -11.07 -3.90 -4.53
N LYS A 92 -11.89 -3.55 -3.55
CA LYS A 92 -13.33 -3.35 -3.69
C LYS A 92 -13.84 -2.36 -2.65
N ALA A 93 -15.04 -1.83 -2.85
CA ALA A 93 -15.71 -1.01 -1.86
C ALA A 93 -15.84 -1.76 -0.52
N GLY A 94 -15.56 -1.07 0.58
CA GLY A 94 -15.56 -1.62 1.93
C GLY A 94 -14.23 -2.24 2.39
N ASN A 95 -13.27 -2.51 1.48
CA ASN A 95 -11.94 -2.95 1.87
C ASN A 95 -11.20 -1.85 2.62
N TRP A 96 -10.42 -2.24 3.61
CA TRP A 96 -9.51 -1.34 4.29
C TRP A 96 -8.27 -1.10 3.45
N VAL A 97 -7.89 0.18 3.35
CA VAL A 97 -6.63 0.60 2.73
C VAL A 97 -5.90 1.57 3.66
N TYR A 98 -4.60 1.62 3.48
CA TYR A 98 -3.65 2.47 4.18
C TYR A 98 -3.03 3.40 3.16
N LEU A 99 -3.02 4.69 3.46
CA LEU A 99 -2.45 5.72 2.59
C LEU A 99 -1.29 6.39 3.32
N HIS A 100 -0.11 6.32 2.75
CA HIS A 100 1.02 7.12 3.21
C HIS A 100 0.95 8.49 2.55
N TYR A 101 0.91 9.54 3.35
CA TYR A 101 0.66 10.89 2.89
C TYR A 101 1.60 11.93 3.49
N LYS A 102 1.63 13.10 2.84
CA LYS A 102 2.22 14.33 3.37
C LYS A 102 1.28 15.49 3.11
N GLY A 103 1.05 16.30 4.12
CA GLY A 103 0.15 17.46 4.05
C GLY A 103 -0.86 17.48 5.19
N ASP A 104 -1.71 18.47 5.17
CA ASP A 104 -2.81 18.60 6.14
C ASP A 104 -4.16 18.39 5.47
N PHE A 105 -5.11 17.88 6.27
CA PHE A 105 -6.49 17.85 5.84
C PHE A 105 -7.05 19.27 5.77
N GLY A 106 -7.73 19.56 4.69
CA GLY A 106 -8.51 20.79 4.60
C GLY A 106 -9.73 20.77 5.53
N PRO A 107 -10.40 21.91 5.64
CA PRO A 107 -11.59 22.04 6.47
C PRO A 107 -12.69 21.08 6.03
N ALA A 108 -13.55 20.71 6.98
CA ALA A 108 -14.76 19.96 6.65
C ALA A 108 -15.64 20.74 5.67
N SER A 109 -16.35 19.99 4.82
CA SER A 109 -17.34 20.59 3.92
C SER A 109 -18.40 21.37 4.71
N ALA A 110 -18.81 22.52 4.18
CA ALA A 110 -19.88 23.31 4.77
C ALA A 110 -21.24 22.58 4.75
N ASP A 111 -21.42 21.69 3.77
CA ASP A 111 -22.67 20.93 3.58
C ASP A 111 -22.71 19.65 4.43
N ASP A 112 -21.55 19.04 4.67
CA ASP A 112 -21.43 17.82 5.49
C ASP A 112 -20.13 17.84 6.32
N PRO A 113 -20.21 18.00 7.64
CA PRO A 113 -19.04 18.04 8.52
C PRO A 113 -18.28 16.70 8.59
N ASN A 114 -18.82 15.64 7.99
CA ASN A 114 -18.14 14.36 7.90
C ASN A 114 -17.33 14.19 6.60
N VAL A 115 -17.38 15.16 5.70
CA VAL A 115 -16.57 15.18 4.48
C VAL A 115 -15.41 16.16 4.68
N LEU A 116 -14.19 15.63 4.69
CA LEU A 116 -12.97 16.41 4.80
C LEU A 116 -12.35 16.63 3.42
N ASP A 117 -11.67 17.75 3.26
CA ASP A 117 -10.93 18.05 2.03
C ASP A 117 -9.52 17.44 2.11
N GLY A 118 -9.23 16.48 1.24
CA GLY A 118 -7.91 15.86 1.07
C GLY A 118 -7.16 16.34 -0.17
N SER A 119 -7.67 17.34 -0.89
CA SER A 119 -7.14 17.76 -2.20
C SER A 119 -5.71 18.30 -2.16
N GLN A 120 -5.29 18.84 -1.02
CA GLN A 120 -3.94 19.41 -0.83
C GLN A 120 -2.93 18.39 -0.31
N MET A 121 -3.37 17.17 -0.06
CA MET A 121 -2.49 16.11 0.44
C MET A 121 -1.75 15.44 -0.71
N LYS A 122 -0.46 15.20 -0.52
CA LYS A 122 0.33 14.37 -1.41
C LYS A 122 0.30 12.94 -0.90
N ILE A 123 -0.24 12.03 -1.70
CA ILE A 123 -0.23 10.60 -1.40
C ILE A 123 0.97 9.96 -2.08
N TYR A 124 1.76 9.24 -1.30
CA TYR A 124 2.95 8.51 -1.77
C TYR A 124 2.63 7.08 -2.15
N SER A 125 1.79 6.43 -1.35
CA SER A 125 1.36 5.05 -1.63
C SER A 125 -0.03 4.76 -1.09
N VAL A 126 -0.69 3.79 -1.71
CA VAL A 126 -1.95 3.19 -1.26
C VAL A 126 -1.76 1.68 -1.21
N SER A 127 -2.13 1.05 -0.09
CA SER A 127 -2.00 -0.41 0.08
C SER A 127 -3.14 -0.97 0.91
N ASP A 128 -3.50 -2.22 0.68
CA ASP A 128 -4.40 -2.99 1.57
C ASP A 128 -3.65 -3.69 2.71
N ILE A 129 -2.32 -3.55 2.76
CA ILE A 129 -1.50 -4.13 3.83
C ILE A 129 -1.41 -3.14 4.98
N ASP A 130 -1.76 -3.60 6.18
CA ASP A 130 -1.56 -2.83 7.41
C ASP A 130 -0.06 -2.70 7.71
N PRO A 131 0.53 -1.49 7.65
CA PRO A 131 1.95 -1.30 7.91
C PRO A 131 2.36 -1.66 9.34
N LEU A 132 1.41 -1.67 10.29
CA LEU A 132 1.66 -2.05 11.68
C LEU A 132 1.48 -3.56 11.91
N ASN A 133 0.92 -4.27 10.97
CA ASN A 133 0.54 -5.67 11.14
C ASN A 133 0.83 -6.48 9.86
N VAL A 134 2.03 -6.29 9.32
CA VAL A 134 2.51 -7.07 8.16
C VAL A 134 2.49 -8.55 8.57
N PRO A 135 1.64 -9.39 7.98
CA PRO A 135 1.59 -10.80 8.31
C PRO A 135 2.97 -11.41 8.09
N ALA A 136 3.40 -12.27 9.02
CA ALA A 136 4.58 -13.08 8.76
C ALA A 136 4.38 -13.83 7.44
N PRO A 137 5.43 -13.95 6.60
CA PRO A 137 5.32 -14.64 5.33
C PRO A 137 4.73 -16.03 5.57
N THR A 138 3.62 -16.32 4.94
CA THR A 138 3.06 -17.67 4.94
C THR A 138 4.09 -18.56 4.25
N PRO A 139 4.60 -19.62 4.90
CA PRO A 139 5.54 -20.50 4.26
C PRO A 139 4.93 -20.99 2.95
N THR A 140 5.68 -20.85 1.86
CA THR A 140 5.28 -21.38 0.55
C THR A 140 4.89 -22.84 0.75
N PRO A 141 3.67 -23.26 0.41
CA PRO A 141 3.29 -24.67 0.50
C PRO A 141 4.33 -25.47 -0.27
N ALA A 142 4.84 -26.54 0.34
CA ALA A 142 5.70 -27.47 -0.38
C ALA A 142 4.97 -27.92 -1.65
N PRO A 143 5.66 -28.10 -2.79
CA PRO A 143 5.04 -28.58 -4.02
C PRO A 143 4.23 -29.82 -3.70
N GLN A 144 2.93 -29.78 -3.88
CA GLN A 144 2.09 -30.96 -3.75
C GLN A 144 2.36 -31.84 -4.99
N GLU A 145 2.91 -33.01 -4.77
CA GLU A 145 3.03 -34.01 -5.84
C GLU A 145 1.67 -34.28 -6.46
N GLY A 146 1.55 -34.10 -7.76
CA GLY A 146 0.34 -34.39 -8.53
C GLY A 146 -0.55 -33.20 -8.90
N VAL A 147 -0.20 -31.98 -8.54
CA VAL A 147 -0.88 -30.79 -9.06
C VAL A 147 -0.24 -30.41 -10.39
N GLU A 148 -1.02 -30.49 -11.46
CA GLU A 148 -0.63 -30.01 -12.79
C GLU A 148 -0.44 -28.47 -12.72
N ILE A 149 0.81 -28.03 -12.73
CA ILE A 149 1.12 -26.58 -12.76
C ILE A 149 0.83 -26.12 -14.18
N LYS A 150 -0.30 -25.44 -14.36
CA LYS A 150 -0.60 -24.78 -15.64
C LYS A 150 0.40 -23.65 -15.86
N PRO A 151 0.96 -23.51 -17.05
CA PRO A 151 1.88 -22.43 -17.36
C PRO A 151 1.19 -21.08 -17.17
N GLU A 152 1.91 -20.14 -16.57
CA GLU A 152 1.47 -18.77 -16.47
C GLU A 152 1.65 -18.07 -17.83
N ASN A 153 0.61 -17.36 -18.24
CA ASN A 153 0.60 -16.54 -19.43
C ASN A 153 0.53 -15.06 -19.04
N LYS A 154 0.96 -14.21 -19.94
CA LYS A 154 0.96 -12.76 -19.76
C LYS A 154 0.22 -12.10 -20.92
N LEU A 155 -0.80 -11.31 -20.62
CA LEU A 155 -1.52 -10.48 -21.56
C LEU A 155 -1.16 -9.02 -21.32
N ARG A 156 -0.52 -8.38 -22.27
CA ARG A 156 -0.28 -6.94 -22.25
C ARG A 156 -1.50 -6.19 -22.78
N ALA A 157 -1.94 -5.19 -22.03
CA ALA A 157 -3.13 -4.43 -22.33
C ALA A 157 -2.99 -2.96 -21.93
N VAL A 158 -3.85 -2.11 -22.46
CA VAL A 158 -3.92 -0.68 -22.16
C VAL A 158 -5.15 -0.42 -21.27
N ILE A 159 -4.97 0.30 -20.18
CA ILE A 159 -6.06 0.72 -19.30
C ILE A 159 -6.96 1.70 -20.05
N GLN A 160 -8.25 1.41 -20.10
CA GLN A 160 -9.26 2.29 -20.67
C GLN A 160 -9.97 3.08 -19.58
N ASN A 161 -10.35 2.41 -18.49
CA ASN A 161 -11.09 3.01 -17.40
C ASN A 161 -10.94 2.17 -16.13
N ILE A 162 -11.23 2.79 -14.99
CA ILE A 162 -11.35 2.11 -13.70
C ILE A 162 -12.56 2.63 -12.93
N GLN A 163 -13.31 1.72 -12.34
CA GLN A 163 -14.44 2.01 -11.45
C GLN A 163 -14.36 1.08 -10.24
N THR A 164 -13.84 1.58 -9.14
CA THR A 164 -13.61 0.87 -7.87
C THR A 164 -12.88 -0.46 -8.06
N ASN A 165 -13.60 -1.55 -8.33
CA ASN A 165 -13.02 -2.89 -8.48
C ASN A 165 -12.98 -3.41 -9.92
N ILE A 166 -13.51 -2.66 -10.88
CA ILE A 166 -13.52 -3.04 -12.29
C ILE A 166 -12.49 -2.25 -13.06
N LEU A 167 -11.49 -2.93 -13.57
CA LEU A 167 -10.50 -2.37 -14.47
C LEU A 167 -10.87 -2.75 -15.90
N GLN A 168 -11.10 -1.75 -16.74
CA GLN A 168 -11.35 -1.94 -18.17
C GLN A 168 -10.02 -1.82 -18.91
N VAL A 169 -9.66 -2.87 -19.63
CA VAL A 169 -8.43 -2.90 -20.41
C VAL A 169 -8.70 -3.32 -21.84
N SER A 170 -7.89 -2.83 -22.77
CA SER A 170 -7.88 -3.30 -24.16
C SER A 170 -6.56 -4.03 -24.41
N PRO A 171 -6.58 -5.32 -24.79
CA PRO A 171 -5.37 -6.01 -25.19
C PRO A 171 -4.68 -5.28 -26.33
N GLU A 172 -3.34 -5.28 -26.37
CA GLU A 172 -2.59 -4.66 -27.45
C GLU A 172 -3.02 -5.21 -28.82
N ASN A 173 -3.07 -4.33 -29.79
CA ASN A 173 -3.47 -4.65 -31.18
C ASN A 173 -4.94 -5.10 -31.35
N THR A 174 -5.79 -4.84 -30.37
CA THR A 174 -7.23 -5.09 -30.48
C THR A 174 -8.03 -3.86 -30.05
N THR A 175 -9.31 -3.82 -30.42
CA THR A 175 -10.27 -2.81 -29.95
C THR A 175 -11.23 -3.40 -28.90
N ASN A 176 -11.03 -4.67 -28.53
CA ASN A 176 -11.87 -5.32 -27.54
C ASN A 176 -11.61 -4.73 -26.14
N ILE A 177 -12.66 -4.52 -25.39
CA ILE A 177 -12.56 -4.10 -23.99
C ILE A 177 -12.87 -5.29 -23.09
N LEU A 178 -11.92 -5.61 -22.22
CA LEU A 178 -12.06 -6.65 -21.21
C LEU A 178 -12.31 -5.99 -19.85
N ASN A 179 -13.24 -6.53 -19.06
CA ASN A 179 -13.51 -6.08 -17.71
C ASN A 179 -12.86 -7.05 -16.73
N LEU A 180 -11.88 -6.58 -15.99
CA LEU A 180 -11.18 -7.32 -14.95
C LEU A 180 -11.76 -6.93 -13.59
N ASP A 181 -12.33 -7.90 -12.89
CA ASP A 181 -12.76 -7.71 -11.49
C ASP A 181 -11.55 -7.89 -10.57
N MET A 182 -11.07 -6.79 -9.99
CA MET A 182 -9.92 -6.75 -9.11
C MET A 182 -10.24 -7.10 -7.64
N SER A 183 -11.48 -7.48 -7.32
CA SER A 183 -11.93 -7.66 -5.93
C SER A 183 -11.13 -8.68 -5.11
N ALA A 184 -10.47 -9.63 -5.78
CA ALA A 184 -9.69 -10.70 -5.15
C ALA A 184 -8.40 -11.02 -5.94
N ILE A 185 -7.97 -10.10 -6.79
CA ILE A 185 -6.78 -10.26 -7.64
C ILE A 185 -5.68 -9.37 -7.10
N PRO A 186 -4.48 -9.90 -6.79
CA PRO A 186 -3.34 -9.08 -6.43
C PRO A 186 -3.02 -8.07 -7.53
N CYS A 187 -2.88 -6.80 -7.15
CA CYS A 187 -2.62 -5.72 -8.10
C CYS A 187 -1.44 -4.87 -7.63
N TYR A 188 -0.59 -4.50 -8.57
CA TYR A 188 0.51 -3.58 -8.33
C TYR A 188 0.66 -2.57 -9.47
N PHE A 189 0.65 -1.29 -9.13
CA PHE A 189 0.77 -0.18 -10.07
C PHE A 189 1.80 0.82 -9.54
N SER A 190 3.00 0.77 -10.07
CA SER A 190 4.13 1.62 -9.62
C SER A 190 3.91 3.11 -9.89
N GLY A 191 3.20 3.45 -10.95
CA GLY A 191 2.90 4.81 -11.37
C GLY A 191 1.43 5.19 -11.24
N GLY A 192 0.66 4.40 -10.47
CA GLY A 192 -0.78 4.58 -10.36
C GLY A 192 -1.56 3.91 -11.50
N ILE A 193 -2.88 4.06 -11.45
CA ILE A 193 -3.81 3.51 -12.43
C ILE A 193 -4.29 4.65 -13.33
N GLU A 194 -3.66 4.81 -14.48
CA GLU A 194 -3.99 5.89 -15.42
C GLU A 194 -4.59 5.34 -16.72
N SER A 195 -5.60 6.02 -17.27
CA SER A 195 -6.11 5.71 -18.60
C SER A 195 -5.02 5.91 -19.64
N GLY A 196 -4.84 4.96 -20.52
CA GLY A 196 -3.77 4.92 -21.50
C GLY A 196 -2.48 4.24 -21.01
N ALA A 197 -2.32 3.99 -19.71
CA ALA A 197 -1.19 3.24 -19.20
C ALA A 197 -1.27 1.76 -19.55
N HIS A 198 -0.11 1.13 -19.70
CA HIS A 198 -0.03 -0.29 -19.99
C HIS A 198 -0.07 -1.12 -18.69
N VAL A 199 -0.71 -2.27 -18.78
CA VAL A 199 -0.73 -3.28 -17.73
C VAL A 199 -0.42 -4.66 -18.27
N ASN A 200 0.07 -5.51 -17.40
CA ASN A 200 0.26 -6.92 -17.65
C ASN A 200 -0.74 -7.70 -16.79
N VAL A 201 -1.59 -8.45 -17.43
CA VAL A 201 -2.51 -9.39 -16.79
C VAL A 201 -1.87 -10.76 -16.81
N ILE A 202 -1.64 -11.33 -15.63
CA ILE A 202 -1.03 -12.65 -15.45
C ILE A 202 -2.15 -13.65 -15.24
N TYR A 203 -2.18 -14.71 -16.03
CA TYR A 203 -3.29 -15.66 -16.02
C TYR A 203 -2.84 -17.07 -16.39
N THR A 204 -3.70 -18.05 -16.11
CA THR A 204 -3.61 -19.43 -16.62
C THR A 204 -4.82 -19.75 -17.48
N GLY A 205 -4.65 -20.62 -18.44
CA GLY A 205 -5.68 -21.01 -19.42
C GLY A 205 -5.36 -20.47 -20.81
N ASP A 206 -6.26 -20.76 -21.77
CA ASP A 206 -6.09 -20.41 -23.17
C ASP A 206 -6.92 -19.17 -23.51
N PHE A 207 -6.24 -18.04 -23.74
CA PHE A 207 -6.89 -16.79 -24.12
C PHE A 207 -7.32 -16.84 -25.59
N ASN A 208 -8.61 -16.68 -25.83
CA ASN A 208 -9.20 -16.73 -27.18
C ASN A 208 -9.10 -15.39 -27.95
N GLY A 209 -8.49 -14.36 -27.35
CA GLY A 209 -8.35 -13.03 -27.93
C GLY A 209 -9.55 -12.09 -27.71
N THR A 210 -10.65 -12.55 -27.15
CA THR A 210 -11.89 -11.76 -27.06
C THR A 210 -12.53 -11.71 -25.68
N THR A 211 -12.45 -12.77 -24.89
CA THR A 211 -13.07 -12.85 -23.55
C THR A 211 -12.10 -13.42 -22.53
N LEU A 212 -12.41 -13.19 -21.25
CA LEU A 212 -11.68 -13.76 -20.11
C LEU A 212 -12.27 -15.12 -19.67
N ASP A 213 -13.27 -15.63 -20.37
CA ASP A 213 -13.94 -16.86 -20.01
C ASP A 213 -12.98 -18.06 -20.01
N GLY A 214 -12.99 -18.80 -18.94
CA GLY A 214 -12.12 -19.98 -18.78
C GLY A 214 -10.68 -19.65 -18.33
N LEU A 215 -10.35 -18.37 -18.15
CA LEU A 215 -9.08 -17.94 -17.59
C LEU A 215 -9.15 -17.83 -16.07
N THR A 216 -8.04 -18.14 -15.42
CA THR A 216 -7.82 -17.76 -14.01
C THR A 216 -6.82 -16.63 -13.97
N ILE A 217 -7.27 -15.44 -13.55
CA ILE A 217 -6.39 -14.28 -13.40
C ILE A 217 -5.63 -14.42 -12.08
N LEU A 218 -4.30 -14.36 -12.16
CA LEU A 218 -3.40 -14.54 -11.02
C LEU A 218 -2.93 -13.20 -10.46
N GLY A 219 -2.86 -12.16 -11.29
CA GLY A 219 -2.42 -10.83 -10.87
C GLY A 219 -2.48 -9.82 -11.99
N ILE A 220 -2.42 -8.54 -11.61
CA ILE A 220 -2.36 -7.41 -12.53
C ILE A 220 -1.20 -6.52 -12.09
N THR A 221 -0.30 -6.20 -13.02
CA THR A 221 0.81 -5.29 -12.74
C THR A 221 0.81 -4.17 -13.77
N GLY A 222 0.95 -2.93 -13.32
CA GLY A 222 1.27 -1.82 -14.22
C GLY A 222 2.58 -2.09 -14.95
N ASP A 223 2.75 -1.55 -16.14
CA ASP A 223 4.06 -1.53 -16.77
C ASP A 223 5.00 -0.74 -15.87
N ILE A 224 6.14 -1.33 -15.58
CA ILE A 224 7.26 -0.56 -15.05
C ILE A 224 7.70 0.31 -16.24
N PRO A 225 7.64 1.65 -16.14
CA PRO A 225 8.09 2.50 -17.23
C PRO A 225 9.47 2.05 -17.71
N GLU A 226 9.67 1.95 -19.00
CA GLU A 226 10.95 1.51 -19.60
C GLU A 226 12.13 2.33 -19.06
N ASN A 227 11.88 3.61 -18.76
CA ASN A 227 12.86 4.48 -18.12
C ASN A 227 13.20 4.10 -16.66
N LEU A 228 12.38 3.29 -15.98
CA LEU A 228 12.73 2.71 -14.67
C LEU A 228 13.53 1.43 -14.82
N SER A 229 13.31 0.64 -15.87
CA SER A 229 14.16 -0.51 -16.18
C SER A 229 15.54 -0.07 -16.66
N GLU A 230 15.62 1.03 -17.41
CA GLU A 230 16.89 1.62 -17.86
C GLU A 230 17.64 2.36 -16.73
N ARG A 231 16.94 2.84 -15.70
CA ARG A 231 17.57 3.58 -14.61
C ARG A 231 18.28 2.69 -13.59
N ASN A 232 18.16 1.37 -13.63
CA ASN A 232 18.70 0.52 -12.57
C ASN A 232 18.24 0.98 -11.16
N THR A 233 17.23 1.82 -11.10
CA THR A 233 16.64 2.37 -9.90
C THR A 233 15.39 1.57 -9.58
N GLY A 234 15.58 0.38 -9.05
CA GLY A 234 14.53 -0.30 -8.32
C GLY A 234 13.99 0.60 -7.21
N PHE A 235 12.83 0.29 -6.69
CA PHE A 235 12.30 0.97 -5.52
C PHE A 235 13.30 0.85 -4.38
N THR A 236 13.52 1.92 -3.65
CA THR A 236 14.45 1.92 -2.53
C THR A 236 13.70 2.07 -1.23
N ILE A 237 14.06 1.22 -0.27
CA ILE A 237 13.58 1.31 1.10
C ILE A 237 14.80 1.43 2.00
N SER A 238 14.75 2.36 2.94
CA SER A 238 15.76 2.51 3.98
C SER A 238 15.20 2.08 5.32
N GLY A 239 15.99 1.36 6.10
CA GLY A 239 15.57 0.93 7.42
C GLY A 239 16.67 0.22 8.20
N GLU A 240 16.38 -0.06 9.47
CA GLU A 240 17.23 -0.85 10.33
C GLU A 240 16.89 -2.35 10.17
N ILE A 241 17.90 -3.18 10.04
CA ILE A 241 17.73 -4.64 10.00
C ILE A 241 17.29 -5.12 11.38
N THR A 242 16.07 -5.65 11.49
CA THR A 242 15.54 -6.23 12.73
C THR A 242 15.64 -7.74 12.78
N ALA A 243 15.79 -8.39 11.65
CA ALA A 243 16.06 -9.82 11.53
C ALA A 243 16.86 -10.11 10.26
N SER A 244 17.74 -11.10 10.32
CA SER A 244 18.54 -11.55 9.20
C SER A 244 18.65 -13.07 9.22
N THR A 245 18.49 -13.69 8.06
CA THR A 245 18.71 -15.11 7.80
C THR A 245 19.71 -15.27 6.65
N ALA A 246 19.96 -16.50 6.22
CA ALA A 246 20.86 -16.75 5.09
C ALA A 246 20.38 -16.05 3.79
N ASN A 247 19.06 -15.97 3.58
CA ASN A 247 18.47 -15.52 2.32
C ASN A 247 17.46 -14.39 2.48
N THR A 248 17.23 -13.88 3.69
CA THR A 248 16.26 -12.80 3.92
C THR A 248 16.76 -11.82 4.97
N ILE A 249 16.36 -10.56 4.82
CA ILE A 249 16.45 -9.54 5.86
C ILE A 249 15.06 -8.94 6.10
N THR A 250 14.80 -8.57 7.35
CA THR A 250 13.60 -7.78 7.70
C THR A 250 14.07 -6.40 8.15
N LEU A 251 13.55 -5.39 7.47
CA LEU A 251 13.82 -3.98 7.76
C LEU A 251 12.69 -3.40 8.61
N LEU A 252 13.04 -2.51 9.51
CA LEU A 252 12.14 -1.57 10.15
C LEU A 252 12.45 -0.18 9.61
N THR A 253 11.51 0.40 8.88
CA THR A 253 11.64 1.75 8.33
C THR A 253 11.45 2.82 9.42
N SER A 254 11.81 4.07 9.13
CA SER A 254 11.66 5.19 10.08
C SER A 254 10.21 5.47 10.48
N ASP A 255 9.26 5.08 9.64
CA ASP A 255 7.81 5.18 9.84
C ASP A 255 7.21 3.93 10.52
N GLY A 256 8.07 2.99 10.98
CA GLY A 256 7.66 1.82 11.74
C GLY A 256 7.16 0.64 10.92
N VAL A 257 7.30 0.69 9.59
CA VAL A 257 6.90 -0.41 8.69
C VAL A 257 7.96 -1.50 8.72
N ARG A 258 7.53 -2.75 8.82
CA ARG A 258 8.40 -3.92 8.69
C ARG A 258 8.29 -4.52 7.29
N ILE A 259 9.42 -4.64 6.62
CA ILE A 259 9.53 -5.15 5.25
C ILE A 259 10.54 -6.27 5.21
N THR A 260 10.15 -7.41 4.66
CA THR A 260 11.07 -8.54 4.47
C THR A 260 11.53 -8.58 3.01
N CYS A 261 12.84 -8.69 2.82
CA CYS A 261 13.46 -8.79 1.50
C CYS A 261 14.19 -10.13 1.37
N ASN A 262 13.96 -10.83 0.25
CA ASN A 262 14.83 -11.94 -0.16
C ASN A 262 16.12 -11.36 -0.73
N THR A 263 17.24 -11.83 -0.23
CA THR A 263 18.58 -11.31 -0.55
C THR A 263 19.44 -12.30 -1.36
N GLU A 264 18.87 -13.46 -1.73
CA GLU A 264 19.62 -14.56 -2.37
C GLU A 264 20.34 -14.13 -3.66
N SER A 265 19.71 -13.26 -4.46
CA SER A 265 20.25 -12.75 -5.72
C SER A 265 20.68 -11.28 -5.66
N ALA A 266 20.65 -10.66 -4.48
CA ALA A 266 20.99 -9.26 -4.31
C ALA A 266 22.49 -8.99 -4.43
N SER A 267 22.86 -7.90 -5.10
CA SER A 267 24.20 -7.34 -4.95
C SER A 267 24.34 -6.71 -3.57
N ASN A 268 25.14 -7.31 -2.70
CA ASN A 268 25.39 -6.78 -1.37
C ASN A 268 26.65 -5.91 -1.39
N GLU A 269 26.46 -4.60 -1.26
CA GLU A 269 27.53 -3.59 -1.19
C GLU A 269 27.69 -3.04 0.24
N SER A 270 27.04 -3.67 1.23
CA SER A 270 27.20 -3.24 2.62
C SER A 270 28.57 -3.68 3.16
N THR A 271 29.28 -2.77 3.82
CA THR A 271 30.62 -2.98 4.36
C THR A 271 30.60 -3.72 5.70
N GLY A 272 29.50 -3.56 6.46
CA GLY A 272 29.30 -4.17 7.78
C GLY A 272 28.62 -5.53 7.77
N GLY A 273 28.19 -6.00 6.60
CA GLY A 273 27.34 -7.18 6.48
C GLY A 273 25.89 -6.92 6.88
N LEU A 274 25.03 -7.91 6.67
CA LEU A 274 23.58 -7.80 6.92
C LEU A 274 23.24 -8.22 8.36
N LEU A 275 23.74 -7.47 9.33
CA LEU A 275 23.55 -7.77 10.74
C LEU A 275 22.36 -7.00 11.32
N THR A 276 21.69 -7.61 12.31
CA THR A 276 20.63 -6.92 13.07
C THR A 276 21.18 -5.66 13.74
N GLY A 277 20.49 -4.53 13.59
CA GLY A 277 20.90 -3.21 14.05
C GLY A 277 21.63 -2.38 12.99
N SER A 278 22.02 -2.98 11.84
CA SER A 278 22.59 -2.20 10.73
C SER A 278 21.52 -1.43 9.99
N SER A 279 21.81 -0.18 9.64
CA SER A 279 20.95 0.65 8.79
C SER A 279 21.35 0.48 7.34
N VAL A 280 20.42 0.07 6.50
CA VAL A 280 20.68 -0.21 5.08
C VAL A 280 19.63 0.42 4.19
N LYS A 281 20.01 0.63 2.95
CA LYS A 281 19.12 0.98 1.84
C LYS A 281 19.02 -0.23 0.92
N VAL A 282 17.82 -0.72 0.70
CA VAL A 282 17.56 -1.84 -0.18
C VAL A 282 16.86 -1.35 -1.44
N THR A 283 17.43 -1.70 -2.59
CA THR A 283 16.79 -1.54 -3.89
C THR A 283 16.14 -2.86 -4.27
N PHE A 284 14.88 -2.86 -4.62
CA PHE A 284 14.11 -4.07 -4.93
C PHE A 284 13.21 -3.86 -6.15
N ASN A 285 12.81 -4.97 -6.78
CA ASN A 285 11.84 -4.97 -7.84
C ASN A 285 10.48 -5.42 -7.28
N PRO A 286 9.51 -4.52 -7.15
CA PRO A 286 8.20 -4.88 -6.61
C PRO A 286 7.42 -5.85 -7.51
N ALA A 287 7.75 -5.93 -8.81
CA ALA A 287 7.11 -6.89 -9.71
C ALA A 287 7.43 -8.35 -9.37
N ASP A 288 8.53 -8.61 -8.65
CA ASP A 288 8.93 -9.97 -8.27
C ASP A 288 8.31 -10.44 -6.96
N SER A 289 7.69 -9.56 -6.20
CA SER A 289 7.07 -9.87 -4.90
C SER A 289 5.63 -10.39 -4.99
N ARG A 290 5.21 -10.92 -6.10
CA ARG A 290 3.83 -11.18 -6.52
C ARG A 290 2.97 -12.09 -5.65
N GLN A 291 3.54 -12.81 -4.69
CA GLN A 291 2.78 -13.77 -3.86
C GLN A 291 3.14 -13.76 -2.38
N THR A 292 4.10 -12.98 -1.99
CA THR A 292 4.58 -12.94 -0.61
C THR A 292 4.86 -11.48 -0.22
N ASN A 293 4.69 -11.13 1.04
CA ASN A 293 5.18 -9.85 1.59
C ASN A 293 6.71 -9.81 1.65
N ILE A 294 7.37 -10.55 0.76
CA ILE A 294 8.82 -10.63 0.64
C ILE A 294 9.19 -10.02 -0.70
N TYR A 295 9.90 -8.91 -0.66
CA TYR A 295 10.43 -8.25 -1.84
C TYR A 295 11.74 -8.92 -2.26
N THR A 296 11.97 -9.07 -3.56
CA THR A 296 13.27 -9.51 -4.06
C THR A 296 14.23 -8.33 -4.10
N ALA A 297 15.23 -8.34 -3.24
CA ALA A 297 16.25 -7.33 -3.24
C ALA A 297 17.13 -7.48 -4.48
N LEU A 298 17.42 -6.36 -5.14
CA LEU A 298 18.38 -6.27 -6.25
C LEU A 298 19.74 -5.80 -5.76
N LYS A 299 19.74 -4.84 -4.81
CA LYS A 299 20.94 -4.23 -4.26
C LYS A 299 20.71 -3.85 -2.81
N ILE A 300 21.75 -3.98 -1.99
CA ILE A 300 21.77 -3.57 -0.59
C ILE A 300 23.03 -2.74 -0.35
N GLU A 301 22.86 -1.55 0.22
CA GLU A 301 23.90 -0.57 0.51
C GLU A 301 23.80 -0.13 1.97
N ASP A 302 24.91 0.26 2.58
CA ASP A 302 24.89 0.95 3.87
C ASP A 302 24.22 2.33 3.72
N LEU A 303 23.50 2.76 4.77
CA LEU A 303 22.91 4.11 4.85
C LEU A 303 23.90 5.12 5.35
#